data_2c50973875907dfed028ae002ff249ad
#
_entry.id   2c50973875907dfed028ae002ff249ad
#
_cell.length_a   1.000
_cell.length_b   1.000
_cell.length_c   1.000
_cell.angle_alpha   90.00
_cell.angle_beta   90.00
_cell.angle_gamma   90.00
#
_symmetry.space_group_name_H-M   'P 1'
#
loop_
_entity.id
_entity.type
_entity.pdbx_description
1 polymer ?
#
loop_
_entity_poly.entity_id
_entity_poly.type
_entity_poly.pdbx_seq_one_letter_code
_entity_poly.pdbx_strand_id
1 'polypeptide(L)'
;MKITKLKPAILVTALASSLGFFAGTVSADNLTVALAAEPTSMDPHYQNLTINNSFATQVYSALVLQDVNQNLIPGLATSWKPVDDNTWEFKLRAGVKFHNGAAFSAEDVVATMQRAANVPNSPSSFGTFIKGKTFEVIDDLTIQVSTEKPYPFTPNDMSRISIIDSAFVDATTEDFNTGVASFGTGPFTLTKWLPGDLLEIKRNEGYWGTKAEWDNIIIRPISDGTTRTAALIAGDVDFIERVAPADLPNLESRSGIKVFKSVSNRLLYLTLHMTDDPIKPYVTDSNDNPIASPFKDIRMRKAVSLAINRQAIADRVMDGLSAPAGQFSPKGYI
;
A
#
# COMPACT_ATOMS: atom_id res chain seq x y z
N MET A 1 49.66 52.12 -71.56
CA MET A 1 49.07 50.92 -71.04
C MET A 1 49.38 50.85 -69.51
N LYS A 2 48.47 51.34 -68.68
CA LYS A 2 48.68 51.42 -67.21
C LYS A 2 47.92 50.32 -66.57
N ILE A 3 48.61 49.40 -65.88
CA ILE A 3 48.04 48.32 -65.13
C ILE A 3 47.81 48.80 -63.65
N THR A 4 46.59 48.93 -63.24
CA THR A 4 46.21 49.32 -61.89
C THR A 4 46.11 48.06 -61.00
N LYS A 5 46.90 48.02 -59.93
CA LYS A 5 46.91 46.94 -58.97
C LYS A 5 45.70 47.09 -58.01
N LEU A 6 44.82 46.12 -57.97
CA LEU A 6 43.79 45.96 -56.92
C LEU A 6 44.45 45.35 -55.69
N LYS A 7 44.17 45.95 -54.49
CA LYS A 7 44.50 45.39 -53.15
C LYS A 7 43.40 44.42 -52.76
N PRO A 8 43.73 43.28 -52.14
CA PRO A 8 42.70 42.38 -51.59
C PRO A 8 42.19 42.95 -50.27
N ALA A 9 40.86 43.08 -50.16
CA ALA A 9 40.15 43.33 -48.89
C ALA A 9 40.06 42.03 -48.10
N ILE A 10 40.61 42.04 -46.89
CA ILE A 10 40.47 40.93 -45.94
C ILE A 10 39.11 41.04 -45.31
N LEU A 11 38.22 40.10 -45.64
CA LEU A 11 36.91 39.92 -44.99
C LEU A 11 37.12 39.08 -43.71
N VAL A 12 37.06 39.72 -42.53
CA VAL A 12 37.05 39.02 -41.22
C VAL A 12 35.66 38.55 -41.00
N THR A 13 35.41 37.26 -41.21
CA THR A 13 34.14 36.59 -40.82
C THR A 13 34.20 36.26 -39.34
N ALA A 14 33.47 37.01 -38.53
CA ALA A 14 33.27 36.70 -37.13
C ALA A 14 32.36 35.45 -36.99
N LEU A 15 32.94 34.32 -36.63
CA LEU A 15 32.22 33.10 -36.30
C LEU A 15 31.63 33.29 -34.89
N ALA A 16 30.36 33.69 -34.83
CA ALA A 16 29.60 33.67 -33.58
C ALA A 16 29.30 32.21 -33.22
N SER A 17 30.07 31.63 -32.30
CA SER A 17 29.81 30.34 -31.71
C SER A 17 28.56 30.45 -30.82
N SER A 18 27.39 30.12 -31.34
CA SER A 18 26.19 29.89 -30.55
C SER A 18 26.40 28.61 -29.72
N LEU A 19 26.80 28.79 -28.46
CA LEU A 19 26.64 27.73 -27.44
C LEU A 19 25.15 27.50 -27.26
N GLY A 20 24.61 26.57 -28.04
CA GLY A 20 23.30 26.01 -27.79
C GLY A 20 23.36 25.26 -26.42
N PHE A 21 22.78 25.85 -25.41
CA PHE A 21 22.38 25.08 -24.24
C PHE A 21 21.40 23.99 -24.70
N PHE A 22 21.89 22.80 -24.94
CA PHE A 22 21.05 21.62 -24.92
C PHE A 22 20.56 21.48 -23.49
N ALA A 23 19.41 22.09 -23.17
CA ALA A 23 18.59 21.64 -22.07
C ALA A 23 18.18 20.21 -22.44
N GLY A 24 18.93 19.24 -21.95
CA GLY A 24 18.52 17.84 -22.03
C GLY A 24 17.14 17.79 -21.38
N THR A 25 16.14 17.40 -22.14
CA THR A 25 14.86 17.05 -21.60
C THR A 25 15.13 15.89 -20.63
N VAL A 26 15.11 16.15 -19.33
CA VAL A 26 15.06 15.08 -18.32
C VAL A 26 13.76 14.36 -18.63
N SER A 27 13.87 13.18 -19.26
CA SER A 27 12.72 12.28 -19.41
C SER A 27 12.28 11.90 -18.00
N ALA A 28 11.02 12.12 -17.69
CA ALA A 28 10.48 11.64 -16.41
C ALA A 28 10.57 10.11 -16.42
N ASP A 29 11.16 9.54 -15.36
CA ASP A 29 11.23 8.10 -15.19
C ASP A 29 9.85 7.60 -14.73
N ASN A 30 9.12 6.98 -15.65
CA ASN A 30 7.79 6.42 -15.39
C ASN A 30 7.88 4.92 -15.12
N LEU A 31 7.09 4.44 -14.16
CA LEU A 31 6.90 3.02 -13.90
C LEU A 31 5.43 2.66 -14.16
N THR A 32 5.19 1.76 -15.10
CA THR A 32 3.85 1.22 -15.36
C THR A 32 3.69 -0.14 -14.69
N VAL A 33 2.71 -0.24 -13.80
CA VAL A 33 2.46 -1.42 -12.96
C VAL A 33 1.10 -2.02 -13.29
N ALA A 34 1.02 -3.32 -13.57
CA ALA A 34 -0.25 -4.01 -13.66
C ALA A 34 -0.53 -4.82 -12.39
N LEU A 35 -1.65 -4.52 -11.71
CA LEU A 35 -2.11 -5.21 -10.52
C LEU A 35 -3.36 -6.04 -10.81
N ALA A 36 -3.58 -7.11 -10.05
CA ALA A 36 -4.75 -8.00 -10.20
C ALA A 36 -6.07 -7.33 -9.78
N ALA A 37 -6.00 -6.27 -9.02
CA ALA A 37 -7.14 -5.48 -8.55
C ALA A 37 -6.70 -4.03 -8.36
N GLU A 38 -7.67 -3.13 -8.31
CA GLU A 38 -7.47 -1.72 -7.95
C GLU A 38 -8.00 -1.41 -6.54
N PRO A 39 -7.60 -0.30 -5.93
CA PRO A 39 -8.25 0.19 -4.72
C PRO A 39 -9.73 0.50 -4.96
N THR A 40 -10.56 0.20 -3.99
CA THR A 40 -12.01 0.48 -4.06
C THR A 40 -12.37 1.91 -3.71
N SER A 41 -11.41 2.64 -3.13
CA SER A 41 -11.52 4.04 -2.75
C SER A 41 -10.14 4.65 -2.52
N MET A 42 -10.01 5.95 -2.76
CA MET A 42 -8.83 6.75 -2.43
C MET A 42 -8.87 7.27 -1.00
N ASP A 43 -10.00 7.16 -0.31
CA ASP A 43 -10.12 7.49 1.12
C ASP A 43 -9.34 6.45 1.95
N PRO A 44 -8.28 6.86 2.67
CA PRO A 44 -7.41 5.95 3.40
C PRO A 44 -8.10 5.26 4.58
N HIS A 45 -9.30 5.73 4.98
CA HIS A 45 -10.04 5.22 6.13
C HIS A 45 -11.35 4.49 5.76
N TYR A 46 -11.73 4.48 4.46
CA TYR A 46 -13.01 3.93 4.04
C TYR A 46 -13.06 2.41 4.15
N GLN A 47 -12.00 1.72 3.72
CA GLN A 47 -12.01 0.25 3.73
C GLN A 47 -10.63 -0.34 4.02
N ASN A 48 -10.56 -1.12 5.11
CA ASN A 48 -9.35 -1.84 5.49
C ASN A 48 -9.16 -3.10 4.62
N LEU A 49 -8.73 -2.90 3.37
CA LEU A 49 -8.32 -3.95 2.43
C LEU A 49 -6.85 -3.82 2.07
N THR A 50 -6.19 -4.95 1.81
CA THR A 50 -4.76 -4.96 1.45
C THR A 50 -4.43 -4.03 0.29
N ILE A 51 -5.25 -4.03 -0.79
CA ILE A 51 -5.00 -3.19 -1.96
C ILE A 51 -5.17 -1.69 -1.65
N ASN A 52 -6.21 -1.33 -0.86
CA ASN A 52 -6.42 0.05 -0.41
C ASN A 52 -5.28 0.51 0.49
N ASN A 53 -4.87 -0.34 1.45
CA ASN A 53 -3.76 -0.03 2.35
C ASN A 53 -2.43 0.11 1.60
N SER A 54 -2.18 -0.74 0.59
CA SER A 54 -0.97 -0.65 -0.25
C SER A 54 -0.91 0.66 -1.04
N PHE A 55 -2.06 1.14 -1.54
CA PHE A 55 -2.14 2.46 -2.15
C PHE A 55 -1.98 3.58 -1.10
N ALA A 56 -2.69 3.47 0.02
CA ALA A 56 -2.64 4.49 1.06
C ALA A 56 -1.20 4.75 1.55
N THR A 57 -0.35 3.72 1.64
CA THR A 57 1.07 3.88 2.03
C THR A 57 1.91 4.66 1.01
N GLN A 58 1.45 4.82 -0.22
CA GLN A 58 2.14 5.64 -1.23
C GLN A 58 1.82 7.13 -1.07
N VAL A 59 0.58 7.44 -0.68
CA VAL A 59 0.09 8.83 -0.59
C VAL A 59 0.14 9.37 0.84
N TYR A 60 -0.04 8.50 1.83
CA TYR A 60 -0.10 8.88 3.24
C TYR A 60 1.03 8.21 4.02
N SER A 61 1.31 8.71 5.21
CA SER A 61 2.19 8.06 6.18
C SER A 61 1.44 7.79 7.48
N ALA A 62 1.83 6.72 8.18
CA ALA A 62 1.37 6.42 9.53
C ALA A 62 2.36 6.94 10.57
N LEU A 63 1.99 6.94 11.85
CA LEU A 63 2.89 7.28 12.94
C LEU A 63 4.08 6.32 13.01
N VAL A 64 3.78 5.05 12.90
CA VAL A 64 4.78 3.97 12.88
C VAL A 64 4.68 3.28 11.51
N LEU A 65 5.78 2.90 10.93
CA LEU A 65 5.82 2.12 9.70
C LEU A 65 6.21 0.67 10.01
N GLN A 66 6.06 -0.20 9.03
CA GLN A 66 6.53 -1.58 9.09
C GLN A 66 7.50 -1.85 7.94
N ASP A 67 8.64 -2.47 8.24
CA ASP A 67 9.56 -2.93 7.23
C ASP A 67 9.05 -4.22 6.55
N VAL A 68 9.82 -4.75 5.60
CA VAL A 68 9.48 -5.98 4.86
C VAL A 68 9.40 -7.23 5.76
N ASN A 69 9.97 -7.17 6.96
CA ASN A 69 9.92 -8.23 7.97
C ASN A 69 8.87 -7.95 9.05
N GLN A 70 8.05 -6.91 8.85
CA GLN A 70 7.02 -6.41 9.79
C GLN A 70 7.57 -5.86 11.11
N ASN A 71 8.84 -5.52 11.17
CA ASN A 71 9.38 -4.79 12.29
C ASN A 71 8.85 -3.37 12.28
N LEU A 72 8.55 -2.85 13.47
CA LEU A 72 8.13 -1.46 13.62
C LEU A 72 9.32 -0.52 13.44
N ILE A 73 9.17 0.43 12.54
CA ILE A 73 10.19 1.45 12.25
C ILE A 73 9.58 2.85 12.33
N PRO A 74 10.38 3.90 12.58
CA PRO A 74 9.90 5.27 12.65
C PRO A 74 9.22 5.73 11.36
N GLY A 75 8.01 6.30 11.51
CA GLY A 75 7.26 6.99 10.47
C GLY A 75 7.15 8.48 10.79
N LEU A 76 5.91 8.99 10.92
CA LEU A 76 5.67 10.33 11.41
C LEU A 76 6.00 10.48 12.89
N ALA A 77 6.01 9.41 13.67
CA ALA A 77 6.65 9.38 14.97
C ALA A 77 8.13 8.97 14.82
N THR A 78 9.02 9.73 15.42
CA THR A 78 10.47 9.45 15.43
C THR A 78 10.85 8.47 16.52
N SER A 79 10.04 8.39 17.58
CA SER A 79 10.20 7.44 18.69
C SER A 79 8.88 7.27 19.44
N TRP A 80 8.76 6.16 20.16
CA TRP A 80 7.65 5.87 21.07
C TRP A 80 8.15 5.07 22.26
N LYS A 81 7.51 5.27 23.41
CA LYS A 81 7.81 4.55 24.64
C LYS A 81 6.60 4.47 25.54
N PRO A 82 6.44 3.44 26.38
CA PRO A 82 5.48 3.48 27.45
C PRO A 82 5.91 4.53 28.50
N VAL A 83 4.95 5.31 29.01
CA VAL A 83 5.16 6.22 30.14
C VAL A 83 4.62 5.62 31.43
N ASP A 84 3.64 4.72 31.29
CA ASP A 84 3.12 3.82 32.32
C ASP A 84 2.54 2.55 31.68
N ASP A 85 1.91 1.68 32.46
CA ASP A 85 1.35 0.41 31.98
C ASP A 85 0.26 0.58 30.91
N ASN A 86 -0.44 1.70 30.92
CA ASN A 86 -1.61 1.96 30.07
C ASN A 86 -1.37 3.04 29.02
N THR A 87 -0.25 3.78 29.09
CA THR A 87 -0.04 4.98 28.29
C THR A 87 1.26 4.90 27.50
N TRP A 88 1.18 5.18 26.21
CA TRP A 88 2.31 5.32 25.29
C TRP A 88 2.48 6.78 24.88
N GLU A 89 3.71 7.27 24.88
CA GLU A 89 4.10 8.58 24.33
C GLU A 89 4.74 8.39 22.97
N PHE A 90 4.33 9.23 21.99
CA PHE A 90 4.90 9.29 20.65
C PHE A 90 5.47 10.68 20.41
N LYS A 91 6.74 10.76 20.04
CA LYS A 91 7.40 12.00 19.59
C LYS A 91 7.31 12.12 18.08
N LEU A 92 6.71 13.18 17.59
CA LEU A 92 6.41 13.40 16.19
C LEU A 92 7.60 14.03 15.45
N ARG A 93 7.63 13.84 14.15
CA ARG A 93 8.66 14.37 13.26
C ARG A 93 8.40 15.83 12.96
N ALA A 94 9.36 16.71 13.28
CA ALA A 94 9.28 18.13 12.96
C ALA A 94 9.49 18.38 11.46
N GLY A 95 8.87 19.46 10.94
CA GLY A 95 9.10 19.97 9.59
C GLY A 95 8.44 19.17 8.48
N VAL A 96 7.61 18.16 8.79
CA VAL A 96 6.82 17.42 7.80
C VAL A 96 5.71 18.33 7.27
N LYS A 97 5.45 18.21 5.96
CA LYS A 97 4.33 18.90 5.30
C LYS A 97 3.46 17.92 4.55
N PHE A 98 2.17 18.19 4.58
CA PHE A 98 1.23 17.53 3.68
C PHE A 98 1.44 17.97 2.22
N HIS A 99 0.88 17.24 1.28
CA HIS A 99 1.01 17.53 -0.16
C HIS A 99 0.46 18.92 -0.56
N ASN A 100 -0.49 19.46 0.19
CA ASN A 100 -1.02 20.81 0.02
C ASN A 100 -0.13 21.90 0.64
N GLY A 101 0.96 21.54 1.31
CA GLY A 101 1.91 22.46 1.94
C GLY A 101 1.62 22.77 3.40
N ALA A 102 0.49 22.32 3.96
CA ALA A 102 0.17 22.47 5.39
C ALA A 102 1.20 21.75 6.26
N ALA A 103 1.51 22.30 7.43
CA ALA A 103 2.42 21.67 8.38
C ALA A 103 1.71 20.54 9.14
N PHE A 104 2.40 19.42 9.33
CA PHE A 104 1.93 18.31 10.15
C PHE A 104 2.14 18.61 11.63
N SER A 105 1.15 18.28 12.45
CA SER A 105 1.14 18.47 13.90
C SER A 105 0.46 17.31 14.65
N ALA A 106 0.50 17.37 15.97
CA ALA A 106 -0.21 16.44 16.85
C ALA A 106 -1.73 16.48 16.71
N GLU A 107 -2.29 17.63 16.35
CA GLU A 107 -3.74 17.79 16.13
C GLU A 107 -4.22 16.95 14.94
N ASP A 108 -3.42 16.84 13.86
CA ASP A 108 -3.74 16.00 12.70
C ASP A 108 -3.87 14.53 13.09
N VAL A 109 -3.04 14.08 14.03
CA VAL A 109 -3.12 12.71 14.54
C VAL A 109 -4.44 12.47 15.26
N VAL A 110 -4.80 13.35 16.20
CA VAL A 110 -6.04 13.21 16.98
C VAL A 110 -7.27 13.29 16.07
N ALA A 111 -7.32 14.25 15.16
CA ALA A 111 -8.40 14.40 14.17
C ALA A 111 -8.52 13.15 13.28
N THR A 112 -7.37 12.62 12.80
CA THR A 112 -7.33 11.39 12.04
C THR A 112 -7.96 10.21 12.79
N MET A 113 -7.59 10.01 14.06
CA MET A 113 -8.10 8.88 14.85
C MET A 113 -9.62 8.97 15.08
N GLN A 114 -10.14 10.18 15.29
CA GLN A 114 -11.58 10.42 15.40
C GLN A 114 -12.31 10.05 14.10
N ARG A 115 -11.79 10.48 12.95
CA ARG A 115 -12.37 10.20 11.64
C ARG A 115 -12.28 8.71 11.28
N ALA A 116 -11.12 8.11 11.40
CA ALA A 116 -10.86 6.75 10.92
C ALA A 116 -11.71 5.68 11.64
N ALA A 117 -12.18 5.97 12.85
CA ALA A 117 -13.12 5.12 13.57
C ALA A 117 -14.56 5.21 13.04
N ASN A 118 -14.92 6.32 12.37
CA ASN A 118 -16.32 6.74 12.17
C ASN A 118 -16.66 7.08 10.70
N VAL A 119 -15.90 6.62 9.71
CA VAL A 119 -16.20 6.88 8.28
C VAL A 119 -17.58 6.31 7.93
N PRO A 120 -18.51 7.13 7.43
CA PRO A 120 -19.86 6.69 7.08
C PRO A 120 -19.83 5.58 6.01
N ASN A 121 -20.71 4.59 6.17
CA ASN A 121 -20.88 3.46 5.24
C ASN A 121 -19.59 2.65 4.99
N SER A 122 -18.59 2.75 5.85
CA SER A 122 -17.38 1.94 5.74
C SER A 122 -17.71 0.45 5.87
N PRO A 123 -17.38 -0.37 4.87
CA PRO A 123 -17.64 -1.82 4.93
C PRO A 123 -16.63 -2.56 5.83
N SER A 124 -15.51 -1.91 6.15
CA SER A 124 -14.46 -2.47 7.03
C SER A 124 -13.68 -1.34 7.71
N SER A 125 -14.20 -0.89 8.84
CA SER A 125 -13.70 0.25 9.60
C SER A 125 -12.34 0.00 10.25
N PHE A 126 -11.56 1.07 10.39
CA PHE A 126 -10.33 1.11 11.18
C PHE A 126 -10.59 1.25 12.70
N GLY A 127 -11.84 1.35 13.11
CA GLY A 127 -12.23 1.44 14.53
C GLY A 127 -11.68 0.31 15.40
N THR A 128 -11.41 -0.87 14.84
CA THR A 128 -10.79 -1.97 15.57
C THR A 128 -9.41 -1.63 16.15
N PHE A 129 -8.66 -0.71 15.52
CA PHE A 129 -7.35 -0.27 16.00
C PHE A 129 -7.43 0.94 16.94
N ILE A 130 -8.58 1.60 17.02
CA ILE A 130 -8.80 2.86 17.74
C ILE A 130 -9.64 2.65 18.99
N LYS A 131 -10.62 1.75 18.94
CA LYS A 131 -11.56 1.50 20.03
C LYS A 131 -10.83 1.20 21.34
N GLY A 132 -11.28 1.86 22.43
CA GLY A 132 -10.70 1.69 23.76
C GLY A 132 -9.37 2.43 23.96
N LYS A 133 -9.02 3.33 23.04
CA LYS A 133 -7.88 4.24 23.15
C LYS A 133 -8.35 5.69 23.24
N THR A 134 -7.67 6.47 24.06
CA THR A 134 -7.78 7.93 24.09
C THR A 134 -6.49 8.57 23.58
N PHE A 135 -6.63 9.66 22.86
CA PHE A 135 -5.52 10.37 22.22
C PHE A 135 -5.48 11.80 22.78
N GLU A 136 -4.33 12.17 23.31
CA GLU A 136 -4.13 13.48 23.93
C GLU A 136 -2.93 14.20 23.29
N VAL A 137 -3.14 15.46 22.92
CA VAL A 137 -2.07 16.36 22.48
C VAL A 137 -1.37 16.91 23.71
N ILE A 138 -0.09 16.63 23.85
CA ILE A 138 0.75 17.18 24.93
C ILE A 138 1.42 18.47 24.50
N ASP A 139 1.91 18.50 23.25
CA ASP A 139 2.45 19.66 22.55
C ASP A 139 2.37 19.40 21.03
N ASP A 140 2.76 20.38 20.20
CA ASP A 140 2.65 20.32 18.74
C ASP A 140 3.30 19.06 18.12
N LEU A 141 4.28 18.46 18.81
CA LEU A 141 5.05 17.31 18.34
C LEU A 141 5.05 16.14 19.32
N THR A 142 4.10 16.10 20.24
CA THR A 142 3.97 15.01 21.22
C THR A 142 2.52 14.64 21.44
N ILE A 143 2.22 13.36 21.30
CA ILE A 143 0.93 12.80 21.70
C ILE A 143 1.09 11.70 22.73
N GLN A 144 0.09 11.50 23.54
CA GLN A 144 -0.09 10.30 24.35
C GLN A 144 -1.31 9.51 23.93
N VAL A 145 -1.16 8.18 23.97
CA VAL A 145 -2.23 7.22 23.64
C VAL A 145 -2.43 6.32 24.87
N SER A 146 -3.59 6.44 25.49
CA SER A 146 -3.92 5.69 26.70
C SER A 146 -5.00 4.65 26.46
N THR A 147 -4.98 3.56 27.24
CA THR A 147 -5.93 2.46 27.20
C THR A 147 -6.43 2.15 28.62
N GLU A 148 -7.62 1.56 28.75
CA GLU A 148 -8.17 1.19 30.09
C GLU A 148 -7.35 0.10 30.77
N LYS A 149 -6.66 -0.74 30.01
CA LYS A 149 -5.83 -1.85 30.49
C LYS A 149 -4.51 -1.86 29.73
N PRO A 150 -3.44 -2.45 30.31
CA PRO A 150 -2.16 -2.58 29.62
C PRO A 150 -2.30 -3.17 28.22
N TYR A 151 -1.81 -2.44 27.21
CA TYR A 151 -1.91 -2.84 25.82
C TYR A 151 -0.59 -2.60 25.06
N PRO A 152 0.29 -3.61 24.99
CA PRO A 152 1.62 -3.45 24.39
C PRO A 152 1.61 -3.28 22.87
N PHE A 153 0.48 -3.56 22.19
CA PHE A 153 0.35 -3.47 20.74
C PHE A 153 -0.07 -2.09 20.22
N THR A 154 -0.14 -1.08 21.09
CA THR A 154 -0.48 0.30 20.67
C THR A 154 0.40 0.78 19.50
N PRO A 155 1.73 0.60 19.48
CA PRO A 155 2.53 1.01 18.32
C PRO A 155 2.21 0.23 17.04
N ASN A 156 1.82 -1.03 17.14
CA ASN A 156 1.37 -1.83 16.00
C ASN A 156 0.07 -1.27 15.42
N ASP A 157 -0.90 -0.89 16.27
CA ASP A 157 -2.15 -0.28 15.81
C ASP A 157 -1.90 1.06 15.13
N MET A 158 -0.97 1.86 15.65
CA MET A 158 -0.58 3.15 15.06
C MET A 158 0.12 3.00 13.69
N SER A 159 0.57 1.81 13.34
CA SER A 159 1.11 1.53 12.01
C SER A 159 0.04 1.23 10.95
N ARG A 160 -1.22 1.10 11.36
CA ARG A 160 -2.34 0.74 10.46
C ARG A 160 -3.13 1.94 9.97
N ILE A 161 -2.91 3.11 10.55
CA ILE A 161 -3.76 4.28 10.31
C ILE A 161 -2.95 5.36 9.60
N SER A 162 -3.35 5.66 8.38
CA SER A 162 -2.80 6.74 7.57
C SER A 162 -3.21 8.09 8.13
N ILE A 163 -2.27 8.98 8.37
CA ILE A 163 -2.56 10.32 8.89
C ILE A 163 -2.98 11.26 7.75
N ILE A 164 -4.06 12.00 7.96
CA ILE A 164 -4.57 13.04 7.07
C ILE A 164 -4.41 14.42 7.70
N ASP A 165 -4.46 15.46 6.89
CA ASP A 165 -4.56 16.85 7.33
C ASP A 165 -5.91 17.07 8.02
N SER A 166 -5.89 17.62 9.23
CA SER A 166 -7.06 17.90 10.06
C SER A 166 -8.09 18.81 9.38
N ALA A 167 -7.65 19.65 8.44
CA ALA A 167 -8.55 20.46 7.61
C ALA A 167 -9.54 19.63 6.78
N PHE A 168 -9.27 18.33 6.56
CA PHE A 168 -10.10 17.40 5.80
C PHE A 168 -10.75 16.31 6.67
N VAL A 169 -10.82 16.50 7.98
CA VAL A 169 -11.43 15.51 8.89
C VAL A 169 -12.90 15.25 8.58
N ASP A 170 -13.63 16.27 8.12
CA ASP A 170 -15.03 16.19 7.74
C ASP A 170 -15.26 15.90 6.25
N ALA A 171 -14.18 15.72 5.47
CA ALA A 171 -14.28 15.43 4.04
C ALA A 171 -14.94 14.07 3.82
N THR A 172 -15.78 14.00 2.79
CA THR A 172 -16.48 12.78 2.41
C THR A 172 -15.52 11.82 1.70
N THR A 173 -15.88 10.54 1.63
CA THR A 173 -15.12 9.55 0.84
C THR A 173 -15.01 9.97 -0.63
N GLU A 174 -16.03 10.65 -1.17
CA GLU A 174 -16.00 11.16 -2.55
C GLU A 174 -14.98 12.30 -2.73
N ASP A 175 -14.79 13.18 -1.74
CA ASP A 175 -13.75 14.21 -1.80
C ASP A 175 -12.34 13.60 -1.86
N PHE A 176 -12.12 12.47 -1.19
CA PHE A 176 -10.88 11.70 -1.34
C PHE A 176 -10.79 11.03 -2.71
N ASN A 177 -11.87 10.42 -3.20
CA ASN A 177 -11.92 9.75 -4.48
C ASN A 177 -11.63 10.68 -5.66
N THR A 178 -12.11 11.92 -5.59
CA THR A 178 -11.87 12.95 -6.60
C THR A 178 -10.53 13.67 -6.46
N GLY A 179 -9.77 13.38 -5.39
CA GLY A 179 -8.49 14.00 -5.10
C GLY A 179 -8.56 15.33 -4.36
N VAL A 180 -9.77 15.89 -4.12
CA VAL A 180 -9.97 17.17 -3.42
C VAL A 180 -9.45 17.13 -1.97
N ALA A 181 -9.51 15.96 -1.32
CA ALA A 181 -9.04 15.75 0.04
C ALA A 181 -7.83 14.80 0.14
N SER A 182 -7.28 14.32 -0.97
CA SER A 182 -6.21 13.31 -0.99
C SER A 182 -4.81 13.89 -0.76
N PHE A 183 -4.66 14.70 0.29
CA PHE A 183 -3.38 15.29 0.68
C PHE A 183 -2.77 14.53 1.87
N GLY A 184 -1.83 13.63 1.57
CA GLY A 184 -1.05 12.92 2.59
C GLY A 184 0.32 13.52 2.81
N THR A 185 1.17 12.77 3.53
CA THR A 185 2.58 13.08 3.77
C THR A 185 3.51 12.05 3.15
N GLY A 186 2.97 11.19 2.26
CA GLY A 186 3.67 10.07 1.65
C GLY A 186 4.63 10.42 0.53
N PRO A 187 5.36 9.43 0.00
CA PRO A 187 6.36 9.61 -1.05
C PRO A 187 5.78 10.01 -2.41
N PHE A 188 4.48 9.82 -2.64
CA PHE A 188 3.79 10.19 -3.87
C PHE A 188 2.52 10.98 -3.59
N THR A 189 2.12 11.82 -4.55
CA THR A 189 0.83 12.54 -4.58
C THR A 189 -0.10 11.86 -5.58
N LEU A 190 -1.39 11.75 -5.25
CA LEU A 190 -2.42 11.31 -6.19
C LEU A 190 -2.61 12.39 -7.27
N THR A 191 -2.49 12.02 -8.54
CA THR A 191 -2.72 12.93 -9.67
C THR A 191 -3.98 12.58 -10.43
N LYS A 192 -4.34 11.29 -10.49
CA LYS A 192 -5.52 10.85 -11.23
C LYS A 192 -5.96 9.46 -10.77
N TRP A 193 -7.25 9.27 -10.68
CA TRP A 193 -7.87 7.95 -10.53
C TRP A 193 -9.09 7.83 -11.44
N LEU A 194 -9.06 6.88 -12.34
CA LEU A 194 -10.17 6.48 -13.20
C LEU A 194 -10.49 5.02 -12.90
N PRO A 195 -11.52 4.74 -12.10
CA PRO A 195 -11.89 3.38 -11.73
C PRO A 195 -12.03 2.45 -12.94
N GLY A 196 -11.41 1.27 -12.88
CA GLY A 196 -11.41 0.28 -13.95
C GLY A 196 -10.40 0.53 -15.08
N ASP A 197 -9.70 1.66 -15.09
CA ASP A 197 -8.77 2.05 -16.15
C ASP A 197 -7.35 2.27 -15.62
N LEU A 198 -7.16 3.33 -14.81
CA LEU A 198 -5.83 3.67 -14.31
C LEU A 198 -5.86 4.50 -13.02
N LEU A 199 -4.76 4.41 -12.29
CA LEU A 199 -4.42 5.28 -11.18
C LEU A 199 -3.02 5.83 -11.41
N GLU A 200 -2.85 7.14 -11.32
CA GLU A 200 -1.57 7.83 -11.49
C GLU A 200 -1.17 8.52 -10.19
N ILE A 201 0.07 8.32 -9.80
CA ILE A 201 0.69 9.01 -8.67
C ILE A 201 2.03 9.60 -9.12
N LYS A 202 2.36 10.77 -8.58
CA LYS A 202 3.58 11.52 -8.89
C LYS A 202 4.46 11.64 -7.66
N ARG A 203 5.77 11.55 -7.83
CA ARG A 203 6.74 11.71 -6.74
C ARG A 203 6.53 13.02 -5.98
N ASN A 204 6.51 12.92 -4.66
CA ASN A 204 6.51 14.06 -3.76
C ASN A 204 7.96 14.54 -3.57
N GLU A 205 8.30 15.67 -4.18
CA GLU A 205 9.63 16.26 -4.07
C GLU A 205 9.95 16.76 -2.65
N GLY A 206 8.92 17.05 -1.86
CA GLY A 206 9.01 17.47 -0.47
C GLY A 206 8.95 16.34 0.55
N TYR A 207 9.03 15.07 0.10
CA TYR A 207 8.93 13.94 1.01
C TYR A 207 9.99 13.97 2.10
N TRP A 208 9.59 13.75 3.34
CA TRP A 208 10.44 13.79 4.53
C TRP A 208 11.39 12.58 4.66
N GLY A 209 11.11 11.49 3.94
CA GLY A 209 11.92 10.27 3.91
C GLY A 209 12.83 10.19 2.70
N THR A 210 13.23 8.97 2.34
CA THR A 210 14.03 8.75 1.13
C THR A 210 13.17 8.97 -0.11
N LYS A 211 13.63 9.83 -1.01
CA LYS A 211 12.93 10.06 -2.27
C LYS A 211 12.81 8.78 -3.10
N ALA A 212 11.65 8.61 -3.70
CA ALA A 212 11.44 7.55 -4.67
C ALA A 212 12.27 7.80 -5.95
N GLU A 213 12.69 6.73 -6.62
CA GLU A 213 13.47 6.80 -7.87
C GLU A 213 12.59 7.22 -9.05
N TRP A 214 11.33 6.77 -9.09
CA TRP A 214 10.38 7.02 -10.16
C TRP A 214 9.70 8.38 -10.01
N ASP A 215 9.61 9.14 -11.11
CA ASP A 215 8.89 10.41 -11.15
C ASP A 215 7.37 10.22 -11.12
N ASN A 216 6.89 9.24 -11.89
CA ASN A 216 5.47 8.89 -11.95
C ASN A 216 5.29 7.37 -11.89
N ILE A 217 4.22 6.93 -11.25
CA ILE A 217 3.78 5.53 -11.27
C ILE A 217 2.36 5.49 -11.85
N ILE A 218 2.18 4.66 -12.88
CA ILE A 218 0.90 4.41 -13.52
C ILE A 218 0.49 2.99 -13.16
N ILE A 219 -0.61 2.83 -12.44
CA ILE A 219 -1.15 1.54 -12.04
C ILE A 219 -2.35 1.21 -12.92
N ARG A 220 -2.32 0.05 -13.59
CA ARG A 220 -3.39 -0.48 -14.43
C ARG A 220 -3.96 -1.74 -13.82
N PRO A 221 -5.29 -1.81 -13.56
CA PRO A 221 -5.92 -3.03 -13.10
C PRO A 221 -6.08 -4.00 -14.27
N ILE A 222 -5.40 -5.14 -14.21
CA ILE A 222 -5.55 -6.25 -15.17
C ILE A 222 -5.83 -7.51 -14.36
N SER A 223 -7.09 -7.91 -14.24
CA SER A 223 -7.51 -8.98 -13.34
C SER A 223 -7.05 -10.37 -13.81
N ASP A 224 -7.00 -10.61 -15.13
CA ASP A 224 -6.55 -11.88 -15.70
C ASP A 224 -5.02 -12.02 -15.66
N GLY A 225 -4.51 -13.09 -15.05
CA GLY A 225 -3.08 -13.33 -14.86
C GLY A 225 -2.30 -13.54 -16.15
N THR A 226 -2.91 -14.23 -17.12
CA THR A 226 -2.28 -14.51 -18.42
C THR A 226 -2.13 -13.21 -19.21
N THR A 227 -3.15 -12.36 -19.19
CA THR A 227 -3.11 -11.04 -19.82
C THR A 227 -2.04 -10.14 -19.17
N ARG A 228 -1.90 -10.17 -17.82
CA ARG A 228 -0.81 -9.43 -17.15
C ARG A 228 0.57 -9.92 -17.57
N THR A 229 0.76 -11.25 -17.62
CA THR A 229 2.03 -11.84 -18.07
C THR A 229 2.34 -11.46 -19.52
N ALA A 230 1.34 -11.47 -20.40
CA ALA A 230 1.50 -11.06 -21.79
C ALA A 230 1.87 -9.57 -21.91
N ALA A 231 1.24 -8.68 -21.15
CA ALA A 231 1.53 -7.25 -21.13
C ALA A 231 2.99 -6.97 -20.69
N LEU A 232 3.49 -7.69 -19.67
CA LEU A 232 4.89 -7.57 -19.25
C LEU A 232 5.85 -8.04 -20.36
N ILE A 233 5.54 -9.14 -21.03
CA ILE A 233 6.37 -9.68 -22.11
C ILE A 233 6.38 -8.75 -23.32
N ALA A 234 5.27 -8.08 -23.61
CA ALA A 234 5.14 -7.11 -24.69
C ALA A 234 5.84 -5.76 -24.38
N GLY A 235 6.14 -5.50 -23.10
CA GLY A 235 6.69 -4.20 -22.65
C GLY A 235 5.61 -3.12 -22.48
N ASP A 236 4.34 -3.49 -22.42
CA ASP A 236 3.23 -2.57 -22.14
C ASP A 236 3.19 -2.13 -20.67
N VAL A 237 3.79 -2.95 -19.79
CA VAL A 237 3.97 -2.68 -18.37
C VAL A 237 5.36 -3.13 -17.90
N ASP A 238 5.90 -2.44 -16.90
CA ASP A 238 7.25 -2.68 -16.36
C ASP A 238 7.23 -3.67 -15.18
N PHE A 239 6.11 -3.78 -14.51
CA PHE A 239 5.96 -4.63 -13.32
C PHE A 239 4.58 -5.28 -13.26
N ILE A 240 4.55 -6.54 -12.85
CA ILE A 240 3.31 -7.27 -12.54
C ILE A 240 3.41 -7.98 -11.20
N GLU A 241 2.29 -8.19 -10.55
CA GLU A 241 2.19 -9.03 -9.34
C GLU A 241 1.47 -10.36 -9.63
N ARG A 242 1.60 -11.31 -8.70
CA ARG A 242 0.83 -12.57 -8.70
C ARG A 242 0.95 -13.35 -10.00
N VAL A 243 2.18 -13.58 -10.42
CA VAL A 243 2.48 -14.45 -11.55
C VAL A 243 2.00 -15.88 -11.25
N ALA A 244 1.29 -16.49 -12.20
CA ALA A 244 0.90 -17.90 -12.07
C ALA A 244 2.15 -18.79 -12.01
N PRO A 245 2.19 -19.82 -11.14
CA PRO A 245 3.33 -20.71 -11.04
C PRO A 245 3.78 -21.29 -12.41
N ALA A 246 2.84 -21.65 -13.26
CA ALA A 246 3.11 -22.19 -14.59
C ALA A 246 3.84 -21.21 -15.54
N ASP A 247 3.71 -19.90 -15.32
CA ASP A 247 4.35 -18.85 -16.16
C ASP A 247 5.80 -18.55 -15.72
N LEU A 248 6.16 -18.90 -14.49
CA LEU A 248 7.47 -18.54 -13.92
C LEU A 248 8.67 -19.03 -14.73
N PRO A 249 8.74 -20.31 -15.18
CA PRO A 249 9.88 -20.79 -15.97
C PRO A 249 10.07 -19.99 -17.26
N ASN A 250 8.97 -19.58 -17.92
CA ASN A 250 9.02 -18.77 -19.13
C ASN A 250 9.56 -17.35 -18.83
N LEU A 251 9.10 -16.72 -17.76
CA LEU A 251 9.58 -15.38 -17.36
C LEU A 251 11.04 -15.41 -16.90
N GLU A 252 11.44 -16.41 -16.11
CA GLU A 252 12.81 -16.57 -15.62
C GLU A 252 13.84 -16.82 -16.74
N SER A 253 13.40 -17.41 -17.86
CA SER A 253 14.26 -17.67 -19.02
C SER A 253 14.46 -16.45 -19.91
N ARG A 254 13.72 -15.35 -19.72
CA ARG A 254 13.77 -14.16 -20.58
C ARG A 254 14.85 -13.18 -20.11
N SER A 255 15.67 -12.73 -21.03
CA SER A 255 16.58 -11.61 -20.78
C SER A 255 15.76 -10.33 -20.53
N GLY A 256 16.14 -9.54 -19.49
CA GLY A 256 15.48 -8.28 -19.16
C GLY A 256 14.30 -8.42 -18.18
N ILE A 257 13.85 -9.64 -17.88
CA ILE A 257 12.82 -9.86 -16.84
C ILE A 257 13.48 -10.42 -15.57
N LYS A 258 13.16 -9.86 -14.43
CA LYS A 258 13.60 -10.33 -13.12
C LYS A 258 12.41 -10.75 -12.27
N VAL A 259 12.45 -11.99 -11.78
CA VAL A 259 11.43 -12.54 -10.91
C VAL A 259 11.87 -12.39 -9.45
N PHE A 260 11.01 -11.80 -8.63
CA PHE A 260 11.18 -11.69 -7.19
C PHE A 260 10.23 -12.65 -6.48
N LYS A 261 10.75 -13.45 -5.57
CA LYS A 261 9.98 -14.38 -4.74
C LYS A 261 10.19 -14.03 -3.27
N SER A 262 9.11 -13.97 -2.52
CA SER A 262 9.15 -13.69 -1.08
C SER A 262 8.13 -14.55 -0.34
N VAL A 263 8.45 -14.92 0.90
CA VAL A 263 7.48 -15.56 1.79
C VAL A 263 6.40 -14.54 2.14
N SER A 264 5.15 -14.91 1.85
CA SER A 264 3.99 -14.08 2.16
C SER A 264 3.44 -14.41 3.55
N ASN A 265 2.87 -13.43 4.24
CA ASN A 265 2.04 -13.65 5.43
C ASN A 265 0.61 -14.11 5.09
N ARG A 266 0.34 -14.42 3.81
CA ARG A 266 -0.97 -14.89 3.37
C ARG A 266 -1.15 -16.36 3.67
N LEU A 267 -2.27 -16.68 4.32
CA LEU A 267 -2.70 -18.04 4.65
C LEU A 267 -3.98 -18.38 3.87
N LEU A 268 -3.98 -19.53 3.19
CA LEU A 268 -5.19 -20.14 2.66
C LEU A 268 -5.71 -21.18 3.65
N TYR A 269 -6.96 -21.04 4.07
CA TYR A 269 -7.56 -21.96 5.05
C TYR A 269 -9.05 -22.16 4.78
N LEU A 270 -9.58 -23.25 5.31
CA LEU A 270 -11.01 -23.50 5.33
C LEU A 270 -11.60 -23.03 6.65
N THR A 271 -12.60 -22.16 6.58
CA THR A 271 -13.42 -21.81 7.74
C THR A 271 -14.56 -22.81 7.86
N LEU A 272 -14.63 -23.49 8.99
CA LEU A 272 -15.68 -24.43 9.29
C LEU A 272 -16.71 -23.75 10.20
N HIS A 273 -17.96 -23.69 9.78
CA HIS A 273 -19.04 -23.08 10.54
C HIS A 273 -19.40 -23.95 11.74
N MET A 274 -19.28 -23.42 12.96
CA MET A 274 -19.49 -24.15 14.21
C MET A 274 -20.62 -23.59 15.08
N THR A 275 -21.37 -22.59 14.60
CA THR A 275 -22.49 -21.98 15.35
C THR A 275 -23.83 -22.54 14.87
N ASP A 276 -24.86 -22.36 15.67
CA ASP A 276 -26.26 -22.66 15.30
C ASP A 276 -26.93 -21.45 14.65
N ASP A 277 -26.17 -20.56 14.04
CA ASP A 277 -26.71 -19.35 13.44
C ASP A 277 -27.77 -19.69 12.39
N PRO A 278 -29.04 -19.26 12.55
CA PRO A 278 -30.12 -19.59 11.67
C PRO A 278 -30.10 -18.79 10.36
N ILE A 279 -29.13 -17.92 10.13
CA ILE A 279 -29.15 -16.95 9.01
C ILE A 279 -29.17 -17.63 7.65
N LYS A 280 -28.62 -18.82 7.51
CA LYS A 280 -28.89 -19.76 6.39
C LYS A 280 -28.52 -21.18 6.79
N PRO A 281 -29.23 -22.22 6.35
CA PRO A 281 -28.78 -23.58 6.50
C PRO A 281 -27.56 -23.78 5.58
N TYR A 282 -26.35 -23.67 6.13
CA TYR A 282 -25.13 -23.95 5.39
C TYR A 282 -24.91 -25.44 5.16
N VAL A 283 -25.65 -26.28 5.90
CA VAL A 283 -25.58 -27.74 5.81
C VAL A 283 -27.00 -28.29 5.77
N THR A 284 -27.25 -29.11 4.78
CA THR A 284 -28.54 -29.82 4.60
C THR A 284 -28.30 -31.33 4.54
N ASP A 285 -29.34 -32.10 4.81
CA ASP A 285 -29.35 -33.54 4.52
C ASP A 285 -29.56 -33.79 3.02
N SER A 286 -29.64 -35.08 2.62
CA SER A 286 -29.86 -35.45 1.20
C SER A 286 -31.22 -35.05 0.65
N ASN A 287 -32.15 -34.55 1.46
CA ASN A 287 -33.48 -34.07 1.07
C ASN A 287 -33.57 -32.54 1.19
N ASP A 288 -32.44 -31.84 1.24
CA ASP A 288 -32.33 -30.38 1.41
C ASP A 288 -32.94 -29.83 2.70
N ASN A 289 -33.14 -30.65 3.71
CA ASN A 289 -33.56 -30.17 5.02
C ASN A 289 -32.39 -29.61 5.80
N PRO A 290 -32.53 -28.45 6.44
CA PRO A 290 -31.48 -27.88 7.31
C PRO A 290 -31.14 -28.82 8.45
N ILE A 291 -29.85 -29.06 8.64
CA ILE A 291 -29.34 -29.81 9.80
C ILE A 291 -28.35 -28.98 10.61
N ALA A 292 -28.18 -29.32 11.88
CA ALA A 292 -27.14 -28.70 12.70
C ALA A 292 -25.77 -28.94 12.10
N SER A 293 -24.88 -27.93 12.16
CA SER A 293 -23.55 -28.05 11.59
C SER A 293 -22.79 -29.25 12.16
N PRO A 294 -22.38 -30.24 11.34
CA PRO A 294 -21.59 -31.36 11.77
C PRO A 294 -20.20 -30.95 12.29
N PHE A 295 -19.74 -29.73 11.95
CA PHE A 295 -18.44 -29.20 12.36
C PHE A 295 -18.39 -28.76 13.82
N LYS A 296 -19.50 -28.80 14.57
CA LYS A 296 -19.49 -28.73 16.03
C LYS A 296 -18.76 -29.91 16.63
N ASP A 297 -18.84 -31.11 16.00
CA ASP A 297 -18.09 -32.28 16.43
C ASP A 297 -16.62 -32.15 16.02
N ILE A 298 -15.72 -32.20 16.99
CA ILE A 298 -14.26 -32.14 16.75
C ILE A 298 -13.79 -33.27 15.83
N ARG A 299 -14.45 -34.46 15.85
CA ARG A 299 -14.09 -35.57 14.99
C ARG A 299 -14.30 -35.23 13.51
N MET A 300 -15.38 -34.52 13.18
CA MET A 300 -15.63 -34.05 11.82
C MET A 300 -14.58 -33.03 11.36
N ARG A 301 -14.20 -32.07 12.22
CA ARG A 301 -13.14 -31.11 11.89
C ARG A 301 -11.80 -31.80 11.65
N LYS A 302 -11.46 -32.80 12.48
CA LYS A 302 -10.26 -33.63 12.32
C LYS A 302 -10.31 -34.45 11.01
N ALA A 303 -11.46 -35.05 10.69
CA ALA A 303 -11.63 -35.82 9.46
C ALA A 303 -11.38 -34.94 8.20
N VAL A 304 -11.98 -33.75 8.14
CA VAL A 304 -11.73 -32.79 7.05
C VAL A 304 -10.25 -32.40 7.00
N SER A 305 -9.65 -32.10 8.14
CA SER A 305 -8.24 -31.73 8.19
C SER A 305 -7.31 -32.84 7.71
N LEU A 306 -7.62 -34.11 8.03
CA LEU A 306 -6.82 -35.28 7.60
C LEU A 306 -7.04 -35.62 6.13
N ALA A 307 -8.23 -35.35 5.58
CA ALA A 307 -8.55 -35.59 4.18
C ALA A 307 -7.78 -34.65 3.22
N ILE A 308 -7.28 -33.51 3.70
CA ILE A 308 -6.55 -32.52 2.88
C ILE A 308 -5.05 -32.86 2.89
N ASN A 309 -4.54 -33.31 1.76
CA ASN A 309 -3.09 -33.49 1.58
C ASN A 309 -2.43 -32.14 1.26
N ARG A 310 -2.06 -31.39 2.32
CA ARG A 310 -1.45 -30.06 2.21
C ARG A 310 -0.13 -30.06 1.47
N GLN A 311 0.67 -31.12 1.65
CA GLN A 311 1.95 -31.26 0.95
C GLN A 311 1.75 -31.43 -0.56
N ALA A 312 0.80 -32.27 -0.97
CA ALA A 312 0.49 -32.44 -2.37
C ALA A 312 -0.05 -31.14 -3.03
N ILE A 313 -0.79 -30.33 -2.28
CA ILE A 313 -1.21 -28.99 -2.76
C ILE A 313 0.03 -28.11 -2.95
N ALA A 314 0.91 -28.05 -1.97
CA ALA A 314 2.13 -27.24 -2.05
C ALA A 314 3.01 -27.65 -3.22
N ASP A 315 3.25 -28.97 -3.40
CA ASP A 315 4.21 -29.48 -4.39
C ASP A 315 3.65 -29.49 -5.82
N ARG A 316 2.35 -29.81 -5.99
CA ARG A 316 1.76 -30.10 -7.32
C ARG A 316 0.83 -29.02 -7.85
N VAL A 317 0.16 -28.28 -6.97
CA VAL A 317 -0.77 -27.20 -7.37
C VAL A 317 -0.06 -25.86 -7.34
N MET A 318 0.84 -25.70 -6.37
CA MET A 318 1.59 -24.45 -6.17
C MET A 318 3.05 -24.54 -6.65
N ASP A 319 3.43 -25.64 -7.34
CA ASP A 319 4.77 -25.88 -7.87
C ASP A 319 5.91 -25.58 -6.86
N GLY A 320 5.70 -25.96 -5.59
CA GLY A 320 6.65 -25.72 -4.51
C GLY A 320 6.72 -24.26 -4.01
N LEU A 321 5.86 -23.37 -4.48
CA LEU A 321 5.85 -21.94 -4.09
C LEU A 321 5.07 -21.66 -2.82
N SER A 322 4.59 -22.68 -2.14
CA SER A 322 3.93 -22.58 -0.85
C SER A 322 4.43 -23.67 0.10
N ALA A 323 4.08 -23.53 1.38
CA ALA A 323 4.37 -24.53 2.39
C ALA A 323 3.11 -24.86 3.20
N PRO A 324 2.94 -26.10 3.68
CA PRO A 324 1.88 -26.44 4.62
C PRO A 324 1.97 -25.58 5.88
N ALA A 325 0.87 -24.89 6.22
CA ALA A 325 0.81 -24.07 7.40
C ALA A 325 0.44 -24.90 8.62
N GLY A 326 1.17 -24.76 9.72
CA GLY A 326 0.89 -25.34 11.02
C GLY A 326 0.16 -24.37 11.96
N GLN A 327 0.14 -23.06 11.62
CA GLN A 327 -0.46 -21.99 12.43
C GLN A 327 -0.82 -20.80 11.53
N PHE A 328 -1.51 -19.79 12.10
CA PHE A 328 -1.94 -18.60 11.36
C PHE A 328 -0.79 -17.67 10.96
N SER A 329 0.30 -17.65 11.71
CA SER A 329 1.46 -16.80 11.41
C SER A 329 2.54 -17.61 10.70
N PRO A 330 3.14 -17.09 9.62
CA PRO A 330 4.28 -17.73 8.98
C PRO A 330 5.50 -17.79 9.91
N LYS A 331 6.38 -18.74 9.66
CA LYS A 331 7.65 -18.84 10.39
C LYS A 331 8.48 -17.56 10.18
N GLY A 332 8.91 -16.93 11.26
CA GLY A 332 9.73 -15.73 11.23
C GLY A 332 8.96 -14.41 11.41
N TYR A 333 7.62 -14.49 11.58
CA TYR A 333 6.77 -13.31 11.82
C TYR A 333 6.31 -13.18 13.29
N ILE A 334 6.85 -13.97 14.20
CA ILE A 334 6.62 -13.91 15.64
C ILE A 334 7.94 -14.20 16.33
#